data_12412c20f339b90d8979072df8dba2c7
#
_entry.id   12412c20f339b90d8979072df8dba2c7
#
_cell.length_a   1.000
_cell.length_b   1.000
_cell.length_c   1.000
_cell.angle_alpha   90.00
_cell.angle_beta   90.00
_cell.angle_gamma   90.00
#
_symmetry.space_group_name_H-M   'P 1'
#
loop_
_entity.id
_entity.type
_entity.pdbx_description
1 polymer ?
#
loop_
_entity_poly.entity_id
_entity_poly.type
_entity_poly.pdbx_seq_one_letter_code
_entity_poly.pdbx_strand_id
1 'polypeptide(L)'
;MSPRWKPNPDVRTGRHVVHNLHVHLVFVTKYRRKAFTNKMLKRCEEIMREVRTDFEAELKQFNGEEDHGHLLVHYPPKVQLSKLANSLKGVSSRRLRQEYDAHIRRHLWGGHFWSGSYFAGSCGGAPLTVVRQYIENQKRPVGRGEQCRPVLTCESEQS
;
A
#
# COMPACT_ATOMS: atom_id res chain seq x y z
N MET A 1 23.75 -32.54 -19.20
CA MET A 1 23.80 -31.08 -19.09
C MET A 1 22.71 -30.63 -18.16
N SER A 2 23.07 -30.03 -17.03
CA SER A 2 22.12 -29.41 -16.14
C SER A 2 21.43 -28.24 -16.85
N PRO A 3 20.10 -28.10 -16.75
CA PRO A 3 19.42 -26.96 -17.32
C PRO A 3 20.01 -25.68 -16.74
N ARG A 4 20.35 -24.75 -17.59
CA ARG A 4 20.85 -23.45 -17.14
C ARG A 4 19.72 -22.78 -16.35
N TRP A 5 19.92 -22.68 -15.06
CA TRP A 5 19.04 -21.93 -14.19
C TRP A 5 19.01 -20.47 -14.65
N LYS A 6 17.86 -20.05 -15.13
CA LYS A 6 17.64 -18.62 -15.43
C LYS A 6 17.28 -17.92 -14.13
N PRO A 7 18.03 -16.88 -13.73
CA PRO A 7 17.68 -16.16 -12.53
C PRO A 7 16.29 -15.54 -12.69
N ASN A 8 15.41 -15.85 -11.75
CA ASN A 8 14.10 -15.22 -11.68
C ASN A 8 14.30 -13.75 -11.26
N PRO A 9 13.82 -12.75 -12.04
CA PRO A 9 13.98 -11.35 -11.70
C PRO A 9 13.26 -10.96 -10.39
N ASP A 10 12.30 -11.76 -9.94
CA ASP A 10 11.59 -11.54 -8.69
C ASP A 10 12.33 -12.04 -7.46
N VAL A 11 13.41 -12.80 -7.66
CA VAL A 11 14.24 -13.33 -6.58
C VAL A 11 15.48 -12.48 -6.41
N ARG A 12 15.71 -11.99 -5.21
CA ARG A 12 16.89 -11.21 -4.86
C ARG A 12 17.82 -11.99 -3.95
N THR A 13 19.10 -11.76 -4.11
CA THR A 13 20.14 -12.39 -3.30
C THR A 13 20.80 -11.36 -2.41
N GLY A 14 20.70 -11.54 -1.10
CA GLY A 14 21.44 -10.80 -0.11
C GLY A 14 22.71 -11.54 0.33
N ARG A 15 23.45 -10.99 1.28
CA ARG A 15 24.72 -11.56 1.75
C ARG A 15 24.56 -12.99 2.29
N HIS A 16 23.48 -13.26 3.02
CA HIS A 16 23.21 -14.56 3.65
C HIS A 16 21.81 -15.08 3.37
N VAL A 17 21.12 -14.49 2.40
CA VAL A 17 19.71 -14.82 2.15
C VAL A 17 19.36 -14.66 0.67
N VAL A 18 18.56 -15.58 0.19
CA VAL A 18 17.85 -15.47 -1.08
C VAL A 18 16.38 -15.25 -0.73
N HIS A 19 15.76 -14.21 -1.24
CA HIS A 19 14.40 -13.85 -0.86
C HIS A 19 13.55 -13.42 -2.04
N ASN A 20 12.25 -13.69 -1.91
CA ASN A 20 11.22 -13.29 -2.85
C ASN A 20 10.00 -12.80 -2.02
N LEU A 21 10.20 -11.72 -1.28
CA LEU A 21 9.17 -11.16 -0.42
C LEU A 21 8.50 -9.99 -1.12
N HIS A 22 7.27 -10.21 -1.54
CA HIS A 22 6.40 -9.19 -2.13
C HIS A 22 5.21 -8.96 -1.21
N VAL A 23 4.83 -7.71 -1.08
CA VAL A 23 3.64 -7.32 -0.34
C VAL A 23 2.78 -6.42 -1.21
N HIS A 24 1.49 -6.68 -1.19
CA HIS A 24 0.48 -5.81 -1.77
C HIS A 24 -0.04 -4.89 -0.67
N LEU A 25 0.25 -3.61 -0.80
CA LEU A 25 -0.20 -2.57 0.13
C LEU A 25 -1.34 -1.79 -0.51
N VAL A 26 -2.35 -1.49 0.28
CA VAL A 26 -3.44 -0.60 -0.12
C VAL A 26 -3.55 0.52 0.90
N PHE A 27 -3.42 1.75 0.42
CA PHE A 27 -3.62 2.96 1.21
C PHE A 27 -4.87 3.67 0.72
N VAL A 28 -5.75 3.99 1.65
CA VAL A 28 -7.02 4.66 1.36
C VAL A 28 -6.99 6.05 1.99
N THR A 29 -7.49 7.05 1.27
CA THR A 29 -7.63 8.40 1.80
C THR A 29 -8.59 8.42 2.99
N LYS A 30 -8.39 9.36 3.90
CA LYS A 30 -9.24 9.51 5.08
C LYS A 30 -10.71 9.64 4.67
N TYR A 31 -11.57 8.79 5.22
CA TYR A 31 -13.00 8.69 4.89
C TYR A 31 -13.29 8.39 3.40
N ARG A 32 -12.31 7.81 2.69
CA ARG A 32 -12.44 7.50 1.26
C ARG A 32 -12.79 8.73 0.42
N ARG A 33 -12.22 9.88 0.75
CA ARG A 33 -12.43 11.11 -0.01
C ARG A 33 -11.69 11.05 -1.34
N LYS A 34 -12.34 11.47 -2.40
CA LYS A 34 -11.79 11.48 -3.77
C LYS A 34 -10.83 12.67 -3.96
N ALA A 35 -9.68 12.59 -3.31
CA ALA A 35 -8.71 13.67 -3.28
C ALA A 35 -7.70 13.62 -4.43
N PHE A 36 -7.51 12.47 -5.07
CA PHE A 36 -6.48 12.29 -6.08
C PHE A 36 -6.93 12.74 -7.47
N THR A 37 -6.08 13.54 -8.10
CA THR A 37 -6.10 13.75 -9.55
C THR A 37 -5.04 12.86 -10.21
N ASN A 38 -5.07 12.73 -11.54
CA ASN A 38 -4.07 11.97 -12.27
C ASN A 38 -2.64 12.51 -12.04
N LYS A 39 -2.48 13.82 -11.96
CA LYS A 39 -1.18 14.45 -11.64
C LYS A 39 -0.70 14.09 -10.25
N MET A 40 -1.59 14.12 -9.27
CA MET A 40 -1.28 13.76 -7.89
C MET A 40 -0.90 12.29 -7.77
N LEU A 41 -1.56 11.39 -8.50
CA LEU A 41 -1.22 9.97 -8.51
C LEU A 41 0.17 9.72 -9.07
N LYS A 42 0.55 10.36 -10.16
CA LYS A 42 1.90 10.28 -10.72
C LYS A 42 2.95 10.81 -9.73
N ARG A 43 2.66 11.93 -9.10
CA ARG A 43 3.57 12.51 -8.11
C ARG A 43 3.68 11.63 -6.87
N CYS A 44 2.59 11.04 -6.43
CA CYS A 44 2.57 10.09 -5.32
C CYS A 44 3.46 8.86 -5.62
N GLU A 45 3.36 8.32 -6.82
CA GLU A 45 4.22 7.21 -7.26
C GLU A 45 5.70 7.60 -7.21
N GLU A 46 6.07 8.77 -7.73
CA GLU A 46 7.44 9.27 -7.69
C GLU A 46 7.96 9.41 -6.26
N ILE A 47 7.18 10.00 -5.39
CA ILE A 47 7.52 10.17 -3.97
C ILE A 47 7.72 8.82 -3.30
N MET A 48 6.84 7.87 -3.53
CA MET A 48 6.95 6.54 -2.95
C MET A 48 8.14 5.75 -3.48
N ARG A 49 8.50 5.96 -4.74
CA ARG A 49 9.73 5.37 -5.32
C ARG A 49 11.00 5.94 -4.67
N GLU A 50 11.01 7.19 -4.28
CA GLU A 50 12.14 7.79 -3.56
C GLU A 50 12.26 7.21 -2.13
N VAL A 51 11.16 7.08 -1.42
CA VAL A 51 11.15 6.53 -0.05
C VAL A 51 11.67 5.10 0.01
N ARG A 52 11.37 4.30 -0.99
CA ARG A 52 11.79 2.89 -1.05
C ARG A 52 13.30 2.69 -0.95
N THR A 53 14.09 3.65 -1.43
CA THR A 53 15.57 3.53 -1.41
C THR A 53 16.13 3.45 0.00
N ASP A 54 15.52 4.13 0.96
CA ASP A 54 15.94 4.11 2.36
C ASP A 54 15.76 2.73 3.00
N PHE A 55 14.86 1.92 2.47
CA PHE A 55 14.56 0.58 2.97
C PHE A 55 15.13 -0.55 2.12
N GLU A 56 15.89 -0.23 1.06
CA GLU A 56 16.34 -1.22 0.06
C GLU A 56 15.17 -1.99 -0.57
N ALA A 57 13.98 -1.44 -0.49
CA ALA A 57 12.78 -2.01 -1.10
C ALA A 57 12.65 -1.57 -2.57
N GLU A 58 11.86 -2.29 -3.34
CA GLU A 58 11.60 -1.96 -4.73
C GLU A 58 10.10 -1.87 -4.97
N LEU A 59 9.64 -0.74 -5.47
CA LEU A 59 8.25 -0.56 -5.88
C LEU A 59 8.06 -1.16 -7.28
N LYS A 60 7.45 -2.32 -7.35
CA LYS A 60 7.23 -3.04 -8.61
C LYS A 60 6.08 -2.45 -9.41
N GLN A 61 4.99 -2.14 -8.75
CA GLN A 61 3.79 -1.57 -9.37
C GLN A 61 3.16 -0.53 -8.46
N PHE A 62 2.58 0.47 -9.08
CA PHE A 62 1.73 1.44 -8.44
C PHE A 62 0.50 1.67 -9.30
N ASN A 63 -0.65 1.40 -8.76
CA ASN A 63 -1.94 1.70 -9.38
C ASN A 63 -2.77 2.50 -8.40
N GLY A 64 -3.28 3.63 -8.84
CA GLY A 64 -4.09 4.47 -7.98
C GLY A 64 -5.41 4.85 -8.62
N GLU A 65 -6.37 5.11 -7.77
CA GLU A 65 -7.66 5.70 -8.12
C GLU A 65 -7.85 7.00 -7.32
N GLU A 66 -9.02 7.61 -7.45
CA GLU A 66 -9.30 8.90 -6.82
C GLU A 66 -9.20 8.88 -5.29
N ASP A 67 -9.44 7.75 -4.66
CA ASP A 67 -9.57 7.60 -3.22
C ASP A 67 -8.62 6.57 -2.59
N HIS A 68 -7.82 5.87 -3.39
CA HIS A 68 -6.89 4.87 -2.88
C HIS A 68 -5.73 4.59 -3.84
N GLY A 69 -4.69 3.96 -3.30
CA GLY A 69 -3.56 3.49 -4.08
C GLY A 69 -3.19 2.05 -3.74
N HIS A 70 -2.87 1.28 -4.77
CA HIS A 70 -2.36 -0.07 -4.67
C HIS A 70 -0.88 -0.09 -4.99
N LEU A 71 -0.08 -0.68 -4.10
CA LEU A 71 1.36 -0.80 -4.26
C LEU A 71 1.76 -2.27 -4.22
N LEU A 72 2.62 -2.67 -5.14
CA LEU A 72 3.32 -3.95 -5.05
C LEU A 72 4.78 -3.66 -4.74
N VAL A 73 5.24 -4.08 -3.57
CA VAL A 73 6.57 -3.78 -3.06
C VAL A 73 7.35 -5.07 -2.81
N HIS A 74 8.56 -5.11 -3.35
CA HIS A 74 9.55 -6.15 -3.06
C HIS A 74 10.51 -5.63 -1.99
N TYR A 75 10.60 -6.31 -0.85
CA TYR A 75 11.38 -5.83 0.29
C TYR A 75 12.29 -6.92 0.86
N PRO A 76 13.45 -6.55 1.42
CA PRO A 76 14.33 -7.53 2.05
C PRO A 76 13.82 -7.98 3.42
N PRO A 77 14.19 -9.20 3.90
CA PRO A 77 13.67 -9.73 5.17
C PRO A 77 14.02 -8.92 6.41
N LYS A 78 15.08 -8.11 6.35
CA LYS A 78 15.50 -7.23 7.46
C LYS A 78 14.57 -6.04 7.68
N VAL A 79 13.70 -5.71 6.72
CA VAL A 79 12.81 -4.55 6.78
C VAL A 79 11.55 -4.92 7.54
N GLN A 80 11.20 -4.10 8.51
CA GLN A 80 9.92 -4.20 9.19
C GLN A 80 8.84 -3.54 8.34
N LEU A 81 7.85 -4.34 7.92
CA LEU A 81 6.81 -3.90 7.01
C LEU A 81 6.02 -2.70 7.53
N SER A 82 5.71 -2.67 8.82
CA SER A 82 4.99 -1.55 9.44
C SER A 82 5.76 -0.23 9.34
N LYS A 83 7.08 -0.27 9.52
CA LYS A 83 7.92 0.92 9.35
C LYS A 83 7.96 1.40 7.91
N LEU A 84 8.07 0.47 6.97
CA LEU A 84 8.01 0.78 5.53
C LEU A 84 6.68 1.44 5.15
N ALA A 85 5.57 0.83 5.54
CA ALA A 85 4.24 1.35 5.26
C ALA A 85 4.01 2.74 5.87
N ASN A 86 4.39 2.93 7.13
CA ASN A 86 4.25 4.20 7.81
C ASN A 86 5.13 5.29 7.19
N SER A 87 6.32 4.95 6.74
CA SER A 87 7.21 5.88 6.04
C SER A 87 6.64 6.29 4.69
N LEU A 88 6.13 5.36 3.91
CA LEU A 88 5.46 5.63 2.64
C LEU A 88 4.26 6.56 2.83
N LYS A 89 3.41 6.28 3.80
CA LYS A 89 2.24 7.11 4.13
C LYS A 89 2.65 8.52 4.60
N GLY A 90 3.60 8.61 5.52
CA GLY A 90 4.01 9.88 6.11
C GLY A 90 4.68 10.81 5.13
N VAL A 91 5.62 10.31 4.35
CA VAL A 91 6.35 11.13 3.37
C VAL A 91 5.45 11.56 2.22
N SER A 92 4.64 10.65 1.68
CA SER A 92 3.70 10.98 0.61
C SER A 92 2.65 12.00 1.06
N SER A 93 2.09 11.84 2.24
CA SER A 93 1.14 12.77 2.83
C SER A 93 1.75 14.18 2.96
N ARG A 94 2.92 14.28 3.55
CA ARG A 94 3.58 15.57 3.78
C ARG A 94 3.92 16.28 2.48
N ARG A 95 4.54 15.58 1.52
CA ARG A 95 4.93 16.18 0.24
C ARG A 95 3.75 16.57 -0.63
N LEU A 96 2.73 15.72 -0.71
CA LEU A 96 1.51 16.03 -1.45
C LEU A 96 0.78 17.25 -0.86
N ARG A 97 0.75 17.38 0.46
CA ARG A 97 0.18 18.58 1.10
C ARG A 97 0.96 19.84 0.78
N GLN A 98 2.27 19.77 0.68
CA GLN A 98 3.10 20.92 0.32
C GLN A 98 2.88 21.35 -1.13
N GLU A 99 2.72 20.41 -2.04
CA GLU A 99 2.60 20.68 -3.48
C GLU A 99 1.17 20.98 -3.93
N TYR A 100 0.17 20.37 -3.28
CA TYR A 100 -1.25 20.47 -3.65
C TYR A 100 -2.14 20.92 -2.50
N ASP A 101 -1.65 21.79 -1.67
CA ASP A 101 -2.33 22.21 -0.43
C ASP A 101 -3.77 22.70 -0.64
N ALA A 102 -3.98 23.59 -1.61
CA ALA A 102 -5.32 24.13 -1.89
C ALA A 102 -6.32 23.07 -2.33
N HIS A 103 -5.89 22.11 -3.15
CA HIS A 103 -6.74 21.02 -3.61
C HIS A 103 -7.04 20.03 -2.48
N ILE A 104 -6.04 19.69 -1.68
CA ILE A 104 -6.18 18.73 -0.58
C ILE A 104 -7.11 19.28 0.50
N ARG A 105 -7.01 20.56 0.84
CA ARG A 105 -7.89 21.21 1.84
C ARG A 105 -9.38 21.16 1.48
N ARG A 106 -9.70 21.12 0.20
CA ARG A 106 -11.09 21.00 -0.27
C ARG A 106 -11.69 19.63 -0.01
N HIS A 107 -10.86 18.59 0.02
CA HIS A 107 -11.30 17.20 0.09
C HIS A 107 -10.99 16.54 1.44
N LEU A 108 -9.93 16.97 2.10
CA LEU A 108 -9.44 16.36 3.33
C LEU A 108 -9.24 17.42 4.40
N TRP A 109 -9.93 17.27 5.51
CA TRP A 109 -9.84 18.15 6.66
C TRP A 109 -8.89 17.61 7.71
N GLY A 110 -8.28 18.53 8.47
CA GLY A 110 -7.32 18.19 9.50
C GLY A 110 -5.97 17.74 8.95
N GLY A 111 -5.15 17.17 9.81
CA GLY A 111 -3.78 16.76 9.47
C GLY A 111 -3.65 15.42 8.76
N HIS A 112 -4.75 14.74 8.45
CA HIS A 112 -4.73 13.36 7.96
C HIS A 112 -5.06 13.28 6.48
N PHE A 113 -4.09 12.83 5.68
CA PHE A 113 -4.29 12.51 4.27
C PHE A 113 -4.80 11.09 4.07
N TRP A 114 -4.10 10.13 4.65
CA TRP A 114 -4.44 8.72 4.59
C TRP A 114 -5.29 8.28 5.78
N SER A 115 -6.09 7.25 5.57
CA SER A 115 -6.73 6.52 6.66
C SER A 115 -5.67 6.00 7.64
N GLY A 116 -6.00 5.91 8.92
CA GLY A 116 -5.07 5.42 9.95
C GLY A 116 -4.63 3.98 9.78
N SER A 117 -5.37 3.18 9.03
CA SER A 117 -5.03 1.79 8.72
C SER A 117 -4.47 1.65 7.30
N TYR A 118 -3.94 0.49 6.99
CA TYR A 118 -3.59 0.08 5.64
C TYR A 118 -3.83 -1.41 5.50
N PHE A 119 -4.04 -1.86 4.27
CA PHE A 119 -4.11 -3.28 3.95
C PHE A 119 -2.72 -3.77 3.53
N ALA A 120 -2.33 -4.93 4.04
CA ALA A 120 -1.11 -5.61 3.62
C ALA A 120 -1.40 -7.09 3.40
N GLY A 121 -1.14 -7.56 2.21
CA GLY A 121 -1.33 -8.96 1.84
C GLY A 121 -0.11 -9.49 1.10
N SER A 122 0.24 -10.76 1.32
CA SER A 122 1.29 -11.40 0.55
C SER A 122 0.87 -11.52 -0.92
N CYS A 123 1.84 -11.42 -1.82
CA CYS A 123 1.57 -11.55 -3.25
C CYS A 123 0.95 -12.93 -3.55
N GLY A 124 -0.21 -12.92 -4.19
CA GLY A 124 -0.98 -14.12 -4.49
C GLY A 124 -1.87 -14.65 -3.38
N GLY A 125 -1.82 -14.04 -2.17
CA GLY A 125 -2.53 -14.54 -1.00
C GLY A 125 -3.90 -13.92 -0.72
N ALA A 126 -4.19 -12.72 -1.22
CA ALA A 126 -5.46 -12.05 -0.94
C ALA A 126 -6.37 -12.03 -2.16
N PRO A 127 -7.59 -12.60 -2.10
CA PRO A 127 -8.58 -12.46 -3.16
C PRO A 127 -8.95 -10.99 -3.39
N LEU A 128 -9.25 -10.63 -4.61
CA LEU A 128 -9.67 -9.27 -4.99
C LEU A 128 -10.89 -8.80 -4.18
N THR A 129 -11.77 -9.71 -3.80
CA THR A 129 -12.95 -9.46 -2.96
C THR A 129 -12.57 -8.92 -1.58
N VAL A 130 -11.52 -9.46 -0.95
CA VAL A 130 -11.03 -8.99 0.36
C VAL A 130 -10.49 -7.56 0.26
N VAL A 131 -9.74 -7.25 -0.78
CA VAL A 131 -9.22 -5.92 -1.03
C VAL A 131 -10.34 -4.91 -1.25
N ARG A 132 -11.35 -5.26 -2.05
CA ARG A 132 -12.53 -4.40 -2.28
C ARG A 132 -13.30 -4.16 -0.99
N GLN A 133 -13.51 -5.19 -0.19
CA GLN A 133 -14.20 -5.06 1.10
C GLN A 133 -13.46 -4.12 2.04
N TYR A 134 -12.13 -4.20 2.10
CA TYR A 134 -11.31 -3.28 2.88
C TYR A 134 -11.52 -1.83 2.43
N ILE A 135 -11.47 -1.57 1.13
CA ILE A 135 -11.65 -0.23 0.57
C ILE A 135 -13.05 0.31 0.89
N GLU A 136 -14.08 -0.51 0.71
CA GLU A 136 -15.47 -0.11 1.00
C GLU A 136 -15.72 0.21 2.47
N ASN A 137 -15.09 -0.56 3.38
CA ASN A 137 -15.22 -0.33 4.81
C ASN A 137 -14.61 1.03 5.26
N GLN A 138 -13.66 1.58 4.51
CA GLN A 138 -13.09 2.89 4.81
C GLN A 138 -14.05 4.06 4.56
N LYS A 139 -15.15 3.82 3.86
CA LYS A 139 -16.16 4.85 3.57
C LYS A 139 -16.96 5.25 4.79
N ARG A 140 -17.11 4.38 5.77
CA ARG A 140 -17.89 4.65 6.98
C ARG A 140 -17.02 5.35 8.02
N PRO A 141 -17.45 6.52 8.56
CA PRO A 141 -16.83 7.01 9.77
C PRO A 141 -17.05 5.97 10.86
N VAL A 142 -15.99 5.49 11.47
CA VAL A 142 -16.08 4.54 12.58
C VAL A 142 -16.73 5.29 13.75
N GLY A 143 -18.00 5.00 14.03
CA GLY A 143 -18.63 5.39 15.28
C GLY A 143 -17.85 4.79 16.45
N ARG A 144 -17.68 5.57 17.52
CA ARG A 144 -17.04 5.09 18.73
C ARG A 144 -17.76 3.81 19.18
N GLY A 145 -17.09 2.66 19.08
CA GLY A 145 -17.59 1.38 19.59
C GLY A 145 -17.72 0.24 18.59
N GLU A 146 -17.63 0.49 17.29
CA GLU A 146 -17.51 -0.61 16.32
C GLU A 146 -16.04 -0.83 16.00
N GLN A 147 -15.45 -1.77 16.71
CA GLN A 147 -14.22 -2.39 16.27
C GLN A 147 -14.48 -3.03 14.92
N CYS A 148 -13.72 -2.65 13.89
CA CYS A 148 -13.64 -3.44 12.69
C CYS A 148 -13.20 -4.85 13.06
N ARG A 149 -14.16 -5.75 13.20
CA ARG A 149 -13.83 -7.17 13.23
C ARG A 149 -13.30 -7.51 11.86
N PRO A 150 -12.07 -7.98 11.73
CA PRO A 150 -11.70 -8.66 10.53
C PRO A 150 -12.57 -9.89 10.44
N VAL A 151 -13.54 -9.87 9.54
CA VAL A 151 -14.24 -11.09 9.19
C VAL A 151 -13.30 -11.91 8.32
N LEU A 152 -12.37 -12.56 8.97
CA LEU A 152 -11.66 -13.68 8.38
C LEU A 152 -12.54 -14.90 8.52
N THR A 153 -13.62 -14.92 7.82
CA THR A 153 -14.23 -16.18 7.47
C THR A 153 -13.48 -16.68 6.24
N CYS A 154 -12.40 -17.40 6.49
CA CYS A 154 -11.99 -18.42 5.56
C CYS A 154 -13.06 -19.52 5.63
N GLU A 155 -14.19 -19.28 5.04
CA GLU A 155 -15.02 -20.39 4.63
C GLU A 155 -14.40 -20.93 3.36
N SER A 156 -13.64 -21.99 3.53
CA SER A 156 -13.39 -22.93 2.47
C SER A 156 -14.74 -23.43 1.97
N GLU A 157 -15.29 -22.82 0.96
CA GLU A 157 -16.33 -23.48 0.19
C GLU A 157 -15.69 -24.64 -0.52
N GLN A 158 -15.79 -25.80 0.09
CA GLN A 158 -15.76 -27.05 -0.60
C GLN A 158 -17.14 -27.27 -1.19
N SER A 159 -17.25 -27.04 -2.44
CA SER A 159 -18.29 -27.67 -3.24
C SER A 159 -17.66 -28.67 -4.16
#